data_25ad30f1901056dfa884c292e2906710
#
_entry.id   25ad30f1901056dfa884c292e2906710
#
_cell.length_a   1.000
_cell.length_b   1.000
_cell.length_c   1.000
_cell.angle_alpha   90.00
_cell.angle_beta   90.00
_cell.angle_gamma   90.00
#
_symmetry.space_group_name_H-M   'P 1'
#
loop_
_entity.id
_entity.type
_entity.pdbx_description
1 polymer ?
#
loop_
_entity_poly.entity_id
_entity_poly.type
_entity_poly.pdbx_seq_one_letter_code
_entity_poly.pdbx_strand_id
1 'polypeptide(L)'
;KDSSHRLSQILRNSHDWVAKKLSRVTSTGEVIAEVDGLRFIAISVVVFHHLMSIYLPAVGRVERIWTSTDWFAASNQSWLIPFAYCGHFGVNLFFVISGFILALPFAKRAFNNLPAPNLKGYYLRRVTRIEPPYVICLLLLFFMLWLDGKEFVSLIPNLIASVFYVHGFAFGRESLVNGVAWSLEVEIQFYLLVPFLVHVFR
;
A
#
# COMPACT_ATOMS: atom_id res chain seq x y z
N LYS A 1 -5.77 38.02 28.08
CA LYS A 1 -5.94 36.62 28.58
C LYS A 1 -7.04 35.83 27.83
N ASP A 2 -8.06 36.50 27.30
CA ASP A 2 -9.22 35.83 26.66
C ASP A 2 -8.90 35.32 25.22
N SER A 3 -8.06 36.05 24.47
CA SER A 3 -7.71 35.68 23.09
C SER A 3 -6.82 34.42 23.00
N SER A 4 -5.93 34.20 23.94
CA SER A 4 -5.08 32.99 24.01
C SER A 4 -5.89 31.73 24.34
N HIS A 5 -6.92 31.89 25.18
CA HIS A 5 -7.83 30.80 25.53
C HIS A 5 -8.72 30.39 24.34
N ARG A 6 -9.21 31.33 23.55
CA ARG A 6 -9.99 31.05 22.33
C ARG A 6 -9.17 30.40 21.25
N LEU A 7 -7.93 30.85 21.03
CA LEU A 7 -7.01 30.23 20.06
C LEU A 7 -6.68 28.79 20.42
N SER A 8 -6.40 28.51 21.69
CA SER A 8 -6.13 27.15 22.15
C SER A 8 -7.33 26.21 22.02
N GLN A 9 -8.54 26.75 22.19
CA GLN A 9 -9.79 26.00 22.04
C GLN A 9 -10.10 25.71 20.57
N ILE A 10 -9.86 26.65 19.65
CA ILE A 10 -10.00 26.47 18.20
C ILE A 10 -9.00 25.44 17.69
N LEU A 11 -7.73 25.51 18.11
CA LEU A 11 -6.69 24.55 17.73
C LEU A 11 -7.01 23.15 18.25
N ARG A 12 -7.53 23.01 19.46
CA ARG A 12 -7.95 21.74 20.03
C ARG A 12 -9.12 21.14 19.27
N ASN A 13 -10.13 21.93 18.98
CA ASN A 13 -11.31 21.50 18.23
C ASN A 13 -10.96 21.10 16.78
N SER A 14 -10.05 21.82 16.11
CA SER A 14 -9.57 21.46 14.79
C SER A 14 -8.74 20.19 14.80
N HIS A 15 -7.89 20.00 15.81
CA HIS A 15 -7.12 18.78 16.00
C HIS A 15 -8.02 17.56 16.23
N ASP A 16 -9.02 17.70 17.11
CA ASP A 16 -9.99 16.64 17.41
C ASP A 16 -10.86 16.30 16.19
N TRP A 17 -11.24 17.29 15.40
CA TRP A 17 -11.99 17.08 14.17
C TRP A 17 -11.14 16.33 13.11
N VAL A 18 -9.88 16.74 12.93
CA VAL A 18 -8.93 16.08 12.02
C VAL A 18 -8.64 14.65 12.50
N ALA A 19 -8.35 14.48 13.78
CA ALA A 19 -8.12 13.17 14.38
C ALA A 19 -9.33 12.24 14.18
N LYS A 20 -10.56 12.74 14.39
CA LYS A 20 -11.79 11.96 14.18
C LYS A 20 -12.05 11.63 12.71
N LYS A 21 -11.71 12.51 11.76
CA LYS A 21 -11.85 12.23 10.33
C LYS A 21 -10.77 11.31 9.78
N LEU A 22 -9.56 11.38 10.32
CA LEU A 22 -8.42 10.54 9.93
C LEU A 22 -8.36 9.22 10.71
N SER A 23 -9.01 9.13 11.88
CA SER A 23 -9.07 7.88 12.63
C SER A 23 -9.81 6.82 11.82
N ARG A 24 -9.13 5.73 11.59
CA ARG A 24 -9.70 4.54 10.93
C ARG A 24 -10.57 3.78 11.90
N VAL A 25 -11.86 3.92 11.76
CA VAL A 25 -12.79 3.06 12.45
C VAL A 25 -12.83 1.73 11.70
N THR A 26 -12.49 0.63 12.36
CA THR A 26 -12.66 -0.73 11.80
C THR A 26 -14.13 -0.98 11.53
N SER A 27 -14.46 -2.05 10.81
CA SER A 27 -15.87 -2.47 10.59
C SER A 27 -16.64 -2.76 11.91
N THR A 28 -15.92 -2.85 13.03
CA THR A 28 -16.44 -3.05 14.39
C THR A 28 -16.40 -1.77 15.24
N GLY A 29 -15.99 -0.63 14.68
CA GLY A 29 -15.93 0.63 15.43
C GLY A 29 -14.67 0.84 16.28
N GLU A 30 -13.75 -0.14 16.32
CA GLU A 30 -12.52 -0.06 17.10
C GLU A 30 -11.35 0.45 16.26
N VAL A 31 -10.50 1.28 16.84
CA VAL A 31 -9.21 1.70 16.29
C VAL A 31 -8.12 0.82 16.89
N ILE A 32 -7.33 0.15 16.05
CA ILE A 32 -6.17 -0.62 16.50
C ILE A 32 -4.95 0.23 16.19
N ALA A 33 -4.55 1.07 17.16
CA ALA A 33 -3.47 2.03 17.00
C ALA A 33 -2.13 1.36 16.64
N GLU A 34 -1.86 0.17 17.18
CA GLU A 34 -0.66 -0.62 16.92
C GLU A 34 -0.54 -1.00 15.45
N VAL A 35 -1.66 -1.36 14.82
CA VAL A 35 -1.70 -1.71 13.39
C VAL A 35 -1.47 -0.49 12.51
N ASP A 36 -2.01 0.66 12.87
CA ASP A 36 -1.78 1.90 12.14
C ASP A 36 -0.31 2.36 12.29
N GLY A 37 0.29 2.18 13.47
CA GLY A 37 1.71 2.41 13.71
C GLY A 37 2.61 1.50 12.86
N LEU A 38 2.32 0.21 12.80
CA LEU A 38 3.06 -0.74 11.96
C LEU A 38 2.93 -0.41 10.46
N ARG A 39 1.75 0.02 10.01
CA ARG A 39 1.55 0.49 8.62
C ARG A 39 2.37 1.72 8.30
N PHE A 40 2.42 2.67 9.23
CA PHE A 40 3.25 3.86 9.06
C PHE A 40 4.72 3.47 8.89
N ILE A 41 5.24 2.57 9.73
CA ILE A 41 6.61 2.05 9.61
C ILE A 41 6.81 1.37 8.26
N ALA A 42 5.91 0.47 7.86
CA ALA A 42 5.99 -0.24 6.60
C ALA A 42 6.05 0.72 5.39
N ILE A 43 5.16 1.71 5.35
CA ILE A 43 5.14 2.72 4.28
C ILE A 43 6.41 3.56 4.30
N SER A 44 6.86 4.01 5.46
CA SER A 44 8.08 4.84 5.58
C SER A 44 9.31 4.11 5.05
N VAL A 45 9.46 2.83 5.36
CA VAL A 45 10.57 2.00 4.88
C VAL A 45 10.50 1.82 3.35
N VAL A 46 9.31 1.59 2.79
CA VAL A 46 9.11 1.47 1.33
C VAL A 46 9.40 2.78 0.62
N VAL A 47 8.90 3.91 1.13
CA VAL A 47 9.16 5.24 0.56
C VAL A 47 10.66 5.55 0.60
N PHE A 48 11.31 5.28 1.73
CA PHE A 48 12.75 5.46 1.86
C PHE A 48 13.53 4.62 0.83
N HIS A 49 13.16 3.36 0.64
CA HIS A 49 13.75 2.47 -0.36
C HIS A 49 13.65 3.06 -1.77
N HIS A 50 12.46 3.49 -2.19
CA HIS A 50 12.27 4.07 -3.52
C HIS A 50 13.03 5.38 -3.71
N LEU A 51 13.07 6.25 -2.70
CA LEU A 51 13.87 7.47 -2.75
C LEU A 51 15.36 7.14 -2.89
N MET A 52 15.87 6.19 -2.11
CA MET A 52 17.27 5.77 -2.21
C MET A 52 17.59 5.11 -3.55
N SER A 53 16.67 4.35 -4.13
CA SER A 53 16.84 3.74 -5.46
C SER A 53 16.98 4.78 -6.58
N ILE A 54 16.38 5.96 -6.43
CA ILE A 54 16.52 7.08 -7.35
C ILE A 54 17.87 7.77 -7.18
N TYR A 55 18.25 8.08 -5.92
CA TYR A 55 19.45 8.89 -5.62
C TYR A 55 20.74 8.07 -5.58
N LEU A 56 20.67 6.79 -5.26
CA LEU A 56 21.82 5.88 -5.19
C LEU A 56 21.70 4.79 -6.27
N PRO A 57 22.29 4.99 -7.46
CA PRO A 57 22.24 3.99 -8.53
C PRO A 57 22.76 2.60 -8.12
N ALA A 58 23.59 2.53 -7.07
CA ALA A 58 24.02 1.27 -6.48
C ALA A 58 22.85 0.48 -5.91
N VAL A 59 21.89 1.12 -5.24
CA VAL A 59 20.69 0.47 -4.67
C VAL A 59 19.83 -0.13 -5.78
N GLY A 60 19.52 0.62 -6.84
CA GLY A 60 18.73 0.14 -7.97
C GLY A 60 19.40 -0.96 -8.80
N ARG A 61 20.75 -1.06 -8.77
CA ARG A 61 21.49 -2.15 -9.44
C ARG A 61 21.44 -3.44 -8.64
N VAL A 62 21.54 -3.34 -7.32
CA VAL A 62 21.56 -4.51 -6.43
C VAL A 62 20.18 -5.12 -6.31
N GLU A 63 19.10 -4.36 -6.52
CA GLU A 63 17.73 -4.88 -6.60
C GLU A 63 17.57 -5.94 -7.71
N ARG A 64 18.40 -5.89 -8.74
CA ARG A 64 18.44 -6.85 -9.84
C ARG A 64 19.33 -8.06 -9.62
N ILE A 65 20.20 -8.04 -8.60
CA ILE A 65 21.22 -9.08 -8.38
C ILE A 65 21.15 -9.53 -6.93
N TRP A 66 20.31 -10.53 -6.66
CA TRP A 66 20.13 -11.16 -5.35
C TRP A 66 21.30 -12.11 -4.97
N THR A 67 22.55 -11.72 -5.20
CA THR A 67 23.68 -12.53 -4.79
C THR A 67 24.34 -11.94 -3.53
N SER A 68 24.68 -12.83 -2.60
CA SER A 68 25.29 -12.49 -1.32
C SER A 68 26.61 -11.70 -1.43
N THR A 69 27.33 -11.87 -2.52
CA THR A 69 28.59 -11.16 -2.83
C THR A 69 28.40 -9.69 -3.10
N ASP A 70 27.33 -9.32 -3.77
CA ASP A 70 27.09 -7.91 -4.16
C ASP A 70 26.58 -7.07 -2.99
N TRP A 71 25.90 -7.70 -2.03
CA TRP A 71 25.50 -7.07 -0.78
C TRP A 71 26.70 -6.53 0.02
N PHE A 72 27.74 -7.35 0.23
CA PHE A 72 28.94 -6.94 0.97
C PHE A 72 29.72 -5.87 0.22
N ALA A 73 29.84 -5.97 -1.10
CA ALA A 73 30.51 -4.96 -1.91
C ALA A 73 29.78 -3.60 -1.89
N ALA A 74 28.44 -3.62 -1.92
CA ALA A 74 27.62 -2.43 -1.84
C ALA A 74 27.66 -1.78 -0.44
N SER A 75 27.61 -2.58 0.64
CA SER A 75 27.62 -2.08 2.02
C SER A 75 28.90 -1.35 2.39
N ASN A 76 30.05 -1.67 1.75
CA ASN A 76 31.29 -0.97 1.95
C ASN A 76 31.30 0.46 1.37
N GLN A 77 30.35 0.81 0.48
CA GLN A 77 30.30 2.14 -0.13
C GLN A 77 29.45 3.13 0.68
N SER A 78 28.44 2.67 1.41
CA SER A 78 27.61 3.54 2.26
C SER A 78 26.82 2.71 3.26
N TRP A 79 26.79 3.15 4.52
CA TRP A 79 25.96 2.56 5.57
C TRP A 79 24.42 2.70 5.29
N LEU A 80 24.04 3.62 4.38
CA LEU A 80 22.63 3.78 3.96
C LEU A 80 22.14 2.66 3.05
N ILE A 81 23.03 1.97 2.34
CA ILE A 81 22.65 0.91 1.39
C ILE A 81 21.92 -0.25 2.09
N PRO A 82 22.39 -0.81 3.22
CA PRO A 82 21.67 -1.83 3.95
C PRO A 82 20.26 -1.41 4.37
N PHE A 83 20.08 -0.17 4.82
CA PHE A 83 18.76 0.37 5.19
C PHE A 83 17.83 0.53 3.98
N ALA A 84 18.37 1.00 2.85
CA ALA A 84 17.60 1.08 1.61
C ALA A 84 17.10 -0.30 1.15
N TYR A 85 17.88 -1.35 1.39
CA TYR A 85 17.49 -2.73 1.12
C TYR A 85 16.31 -3.22 1.97
N CYS A 86 16.14 -2.70 3.17
CA CYS A 86 15.04 -3.08 4.05
C CYS A 86 13.65 -2.74 3.48
N GLY A 87 13.56 -2.04 2.34
CA GLY A 87 12.29 -1.74 1.66
C GLY A 87 11.41 -2.95 1.38
N HIS A 88 12.02 -4.08 1.02
CA HIS A 88 11.30 -5.34 0.81
C HIS A 88 10.58 -5.83 2.06
N PHE A 89 11.19 -5.68 3.23
CA PHE A 89 10.54 -6.02 4.51
C PHE A 89 9.32 -5.14 4.78
N GLY A 90 9.34 -3.87 4.34
CA GLY A 90 8.18 -2.98 4.43
C GLY A 90 6.99 -3.52 3.65
N VAL A 91 7.20 -4.02 2.43
CA VAL A 91 6.14 -4.65 1.62
C VAL A 91 5.63 -5.93 2.28
N ASN A 92 6.53 -6.80 2.76
CA ASN A 92 6.15 -8.03 3.46
C ASN A 92 5.33 -7.73 4.71
N LEU A 93 5.76 -6.77 5.52
CA LEU A 93 5.03 -6.31 6.70
C LEU A 93 3.65 -5.77 6.32
N PHE A 94 3.56 -5.01 5.23
CA PHE A 94 2.30 -4.49 4.72
C PHE A 94 1.33 -5.62 4.34
N PHE A 95 1.79 -6.68 3.68
CA PHE A 95 0.96 -7.84 3.34
C PHE A 95 0.48 -8.59 4.57
N VAL A 96 1.34 -8.79 5.58
CA VAL A 96 0.95 -9.44 6.84
C VAL A 96 -0.15 -8.63 7.55
N ILE A 97 0.03 -7.32 7.65
CA ILE A 97 -0.96 -6.42 8.27
C ILE A 97 -2.27 -6.43 7.46
N SER A 98 -2.20 -6.36 6.15
CA SER A 98 -3.38 -6.40 5.27
C SER A 98 -4.12 -7.72 5.43
N GLY A 99 -3.42 -8.86 5.40
CA GLY A 99 -4.01 -10.19 5.63
C GLY A 99 -4.70 -10.29 7.00
N PHE A 100 -4.05 -9.81 8.06
CA PHE A 100 -4.63 -9.78 9.41
C PHE A 100 -5.94 -9.00 9.46
N ILE A 101 -5.93 -7.75 8.97
CA ILE A 101 -7.13 -6.89 8.99
C ILE A 101 -8.25 -7.44 8.11
N LEU A 102 -7.90 -8.07 7.00
CA LEU A 102 -8.87 -8.69 6.10
C LEU A 102 -9.55 -9.90 6.75
N ALA A 103 -8.79 -10.72 7.47
CA ALA A 103 -9.28 -11.91 8.14
C ALA A 103 -10.07 -11.58 9.42
N LEU A 104 -9.80 -10.46 10.08
CA LEU A 104 -10.34 -10.11 11.39
C LEU A 104 -11.89 -10.17 11.49
N PRO A 105 -12.70 -9.64 10.52
CA PRO A 105 -14.15 -9.73 10.58
C PRO A 105 -14.67 -11.17 10.55
N PHE A 106 -13.98 -12.04 9.82
CA PHE A 106 -14.34 -13.44 9.68
C PHE A 106 -13.92 -14.23 10.92
N ALA A 107 -12.74 -13.94 11.48
CA ALA A 107 -12.27 -14.52 12.73
C ALA A 107 -13.21 -14.15 13.90
N LYS A 108 -13.56 -12.87 14.06
CA LYS A 108 -14.53 -12.41 15.08
C LYS A 108 -15.87 -13.13 14.96
N ARG A 109 -16.34 -13.40 13.74
CA ARG A 109 -17.54 -14.21 13.52
C ARG A 109 -17.37 -15.63 14.02
N ALA A 110 -16.26 -16.28 13.66
CA ALA A 110 -16.03 -17.67 14.01
C ALA A 110 -15.90 -17.89 15.53
N PHE A 111 -15.20 -16.98 16.24
CA PHE A 111 -14.99 -17.09 17.68
C PHE A 111 -16.14 -16.60 18.53
N ASN A 112 -16.88 -15.58 18.08
CA ASN A 112 -17.94 -14.94 18.87
C ASN A 112 -19.36 -15.28 18.39
N ASN A 113 -19.51 -16.25 17.47
CA ASN A 113 -20.80 -16.62 16.87
C ASN A 113 -21.60 -15.43 16.30
N LEU A 114 -20.91 -14.42 15.77
CA LEU A 114 -21.54 -13.25 15.17
C LEU A 114 -22.12 -13.56 13.78
N PRO A 115 -23.06 -12.75 13.28
CA PRO A 115 -23.60 -12.92 11.94
C PRO A 115 -22.54 -12.78 10.86
N ALA A 116 -22.78 -13.35 9.68
CA ALA A 116 -21.86 -13.29 8.56
C ALA A 116 -21.53 -11.83 8.18
N PRO A 117 -20.24 -11.49 7.94
CA PRO A 117 -19.91 -10.18 7.45
C PRO A 117 -20.61 -9.88 6.12
N ASN A 118 -21.14 -8.67 5.98
CA ASN A 118 -21.73 -8.23 4.72
C ASN A 118 -20.65 -8.07 3.65
N LEU A 119 -20.55 -9.04 2.72
CA LEU A 119 -19.54 -9.05 1.67
C LEU A 119 -19.64 -7.83 0.75
N LYS A 120 -20.85 -7.36 0.40
CA LYS A 120 -21.05 -6.15 -0.40
C LYS A 120 -20.43 -4.93 0.30
N GLY A 121 -20.72 -4.74 1.57
CA GLY A 121 -20.12 -3.67 2.35
C GLY A 121 -18.60 -3.85 2.57
N TYR A 122 -18.12 -5.09 2.64
CA TYR A 122 -16.71 -5.43 2.72
C TYR A 122 -15.95 -4.96 1.47
N TYR A 123 -16.40 -5.32 0.26
CA TYR A 123 -15.78 -4.93 -1.00
C TYR A 123 -15.92 -3.43 -1.27
N LEU A 124 -17.13 -2.88 -1.11
CA LEU A 124 -17.39 -1.46 -1.39
C LEU A 124 -16.47 -0.52 -0.61
N ARG A 125 -16.28 -0.75 0.69
CA ARG A 125 -15.38 0.07 1.52
C ARG A 125 -13.92 0.05 1.04
N ARG A 126 -13.48 -1.01 0.39
CA ARG A 126 -12.11 -1.14 -0.13
C ARG A 126 -11.97 -0.48 -1.49
N VAL A 127 -12.88 -0.79 -2.39
CA VAL A 127 -12.92 -0.17 -3.73
C VAL A 127 -12.98 1.35 -3.61
N THR A 128 -13.95 1.90 -2.88
CA THR A 128 -14.11 3.35 -2.74
C THR A 128 -12.91 4.05 -2.10
N ARG A 129 -12.06 3.31 -1.40
CA ARG A 129 -10.87 3.85 -0.76
C ARG A 129 -9.63 3.78 -1.63
N ILE A 130 -9.45 2.70 -2.39
CA ILE A 130 -8.24 2.41 -3.15
C ILE A 130 -8.34 2.92 -4.58
N GLU A 131 -9.48 2.68 -5.22
CA GLU A 131 -9.70 3.01 -6.63
C GLU A 131 -9.47 4.49 -6.97
N PRO A 132 -10.10 5.48 -6.28
CA PRO A 132 -9.99 6.85 -6.73
C PRO A 132 -8.54 7.37 -6.76
N PRO A 133 -7.73 7.25 -5.69
CA PRO A 133 -6.34 7.71 -5.73
C PRO A 133 -5.47 6.90 -6.70
N TYR A 134 -5.73 5.60 -6.85
CA TYR A 134 -4.98 4.74 -7.75
C TYR A 134 -5.22 5.11 -9.22
N VAL A 135 -6.48 5.24 -9.64
CA VAL A 135 -6.83 5.61 -11.02
C VAL A 135 -6.30 7.00 -11.36
N ILE A 136 -6.42 7.97 -10.45
CA ILE A 136 -5.84 9.30 -10.64
C ILE A 136 -4.33 9.20 -10.84
N CYS A 137 -3.63 8.44 -10.01
CA CYS A 137 -2.18 8.24 -10.13
C CYS A 137 -1.82 7.59 -11.48
N LEU A 138 -2.53 6.55 -11.90
CA LEU A 138 -2.30 5.89 -13.20
C LEU A 138 -2.48 6.85 -14.38
N LEU A 139 -3.55 7.65 -14.36
CA LEU A 139 -3.81 8.60 -15.44
C LEU A 139 -2.76 9.70 -15.50
N LEU A 140 -2.31 10.20 -14.34
CA LEU A 140 -1.24 11.19 -14.27
C LEU A 140 0.09 10.62 -14.81
N LEU A 141 0.47 9.41 -14.37
CA LEU A 141 1.70 8.76 -14.85
C LEU A 141 1.62 8.43 -16.33
N PHE A 142 0.47 7.94 -16.80
CA PHE A 142 0.25 7.68 -18.23
C PHE A 142 0.43 8.97 -19.06
N PHE A 143 -0.15 10.07 -18.63
CA PHE A 143 -0.04 11.35 -19.29
C PHE A 143 1.40 11.89 -19.27
N MET A 144 2.11 11.76 -18.16
CA MET A 144 3.52 12.15 -18.06
C MET A 144 4.41 11.34 -19.00
N LEU A 145 4.21 10.01 -19.08
CA LEU A 145 4.96 9.14 -19.99
C LEU A 145 4.68 9.47 -21.47
N TRP A 146 3.44 9.82 -21.79
CA TRP A 146 3.10 10.28 -23.13
C TRP A 146 3.77 11.61 -23.49
N LEU A 147 3.81 12.56 -22.57
CA LEU A 147 4.54 13.84 -22.75
C LEU A 147 6.06 13.61 -22.86
N ASP A 148 6.60 12.60 -22.22
CA ASP A 148 8.01 12.18 -22.31
C ASP A 148 8.33 11.44 -23.62
N GLY A 149 7.40 11.41 -24.56
CA GLY A 149 7.59 10.83 -25.90
C GLY A 149 7.39 9.32 -26.00
N LYS A 150 6.83 8.67 -24.96
CA LYS A 150 6.43 7.26 -25.07
C LYS A 150 5.25 7.10 -26.02
N GLU A 151 5.30 6.07 -26.84
CA GLU A 151 4.27 5.80 -27.82
C GLU A 151 2.93 5.50 -27.15
N PHE A 152 1.91 6.32 -27.45
CA PHE A 152 0.57 6.23 -26.84
C PHE A 152 -0.05 4.83 -26.98
N VAL A 153 0.03 4.24 -28.19
CA VAL A 153 -0.56 2.92 -28.48
C VAL A 153 0.08 1.82 -27.66
N SER A 154 1.39 1.90 -27.38
CA SER A 154 2.11 0.91 -26.55
C SER A 154 1.76 1.02 -25.07
N LEU A 155 1.36 2.19 -24.59
CA LEU A 155 0.98 2.42 -23.19
C LEU A 155 -0.44 1.96 -22.86
N ILE A 156 -1.38 1.96 -23.84
CA ILE A 156 -2.79 1.61 -23.61
C ILE A 156 -2.98 0.20 -23.01
N PRO A 157 -2.40 -0.88 -23.56
CA PRO A 157 -2.57 -2.21 -22.99
C PRO A 157 -2.05 -2.30 -21.54
N ASN A 158 -0.94 -1.62 -21.24
CA ASN A 158 -0.37 -1.55 -19.91
C ASN A 158 -1.30 -0.80 -18.94
N LEU A 159 -1.88 0.32 -19.36
CA LEU A 159 -2.84 1.08 -18.58
C LEU A 159 -4.09 0.24 -18.27
N ILE A 160 -4.68 -0.39 -19.29
CA ILE A 160 -5.88 -1.21 -19.14
C ILE A 160 -5.62 -2.35 -18.16
N ALA A 161 -4.53 -3.10 -18.33
CA ALA A 161 -4.19 -4.21 -17.44
C ALA A 161 -3.94 -3.73 -16.00
N SER A 162 -3.33 -2.57 -15.81
CA SER A 162 -3.12 -1.97 -14.49
C SER A 162 -4.44 -1.54 -13.85
N VAL A 163 -5.36 -0.93 -14.58
CA VAL A 163 -6.69 -0.55 -14.08
C VAL A 163 -7.47 -1.77 -13.57
N PHE A 164 -7.32 -2.92 -14.22
CA PHE A 164 -7.97 -4.17 -13.80
C PHE A 164 -7.13 -5.01 -12.83
N TYR A 165 -5.98 -4.52 -12.34
CA TYR A 165 -5.09 -5.22 -11.40
C TYR A 165 -4.62 -6.60 -11.90
N VAL A 166 -4.41 -6.74 -13.21
CA VAL A 166 -4.00 -8.00 -13.86
C VAL A 166 -2.70 -7.84 -14.65
N HIS A 167 -2.00 -6.73 -14.51
CA HIS A 167 -0.81 -6.44 -15.31
C HIS A 167 0.28 -7.50 -15.14
N GLY A 168 0.57 -7.90 -13.89
CA GLY A 168 1.54 -8.95 -13.59
C GLY A 168 1.20 -10.27 -14.24
N PHE A 169 -0.09 -10.66 -14.29
CA PHE A 169 -0.55 -11.88 -14.98
C PHE A 169 -0.50 -11.74 -16.50
N ALA A 170 -0.87 -10.58 -17.03
CA ALA A 170 -0.97 -10.38 -18.48
C ALA A 170 0.40 -10.27 -19.15
N PHE A 171 1.37 -9.67 -18.49
CA PHE A 171 2.66 -9.34 -19.09
C PHE A 171 3.86 -10.02 -18.42
N GLY A 172 3.69 -10.66 -17.26
CA GLY A 172 4.76 -11.34 -16.52
C GLY A 172 5.90 -10.41 -16.05
N ARG A 173 5.62 -9.10 -15.99
CA ARG A 173 6.57 -8.05 -15.59
C ARG A 173 5.85 -6.89 -14.94
N GLU A 174 6.60 -5.96 -14.38
CA GLU A 174 6.06 -4.73 -13.81
C GLU A 174 5.44 -3.81 -14.88
N SER A 175 4.43 -3.04 -14.47
CA SER A 175 3.73 -2.11 -15.35
C SER A 175 4.66 -1.00 -15.84
N LEU A 176 4.64 -0.73 -17.15
CA LEU A 176 5.34 0.42 -17.73
C LEU A 176 4.76 1.75 -17.27
N VAL A 177 3.48 1.77 -16.87
CA VAL A 177 2.81 2.99 -16.39
C VAL A 177 3.12 3.23 -14.92
N ASN A 178 3.05 2.19 -14.08
CA ASN A 178 3.33 2.27 -12.66
C ASN A 178 3.96 0.97 -12.16
N GLY A 179 5.28 0.86 -12.24
CA GLY A 179 6.02 -0.33 -11.82
C GLY A 179 5.88 -0.66 -10.32
N VAL A 180 5.59 0.33 -9.48
CA VAL A 180 5.45 0.13 -8.03
C VAL A 180 4.10 -0.50 -7.65
N ALA A 181 3.12 -0.47 -8.55
CA ALA A 181 1.75 -0.91 -8.28
C ALA A 181 1.57 -2.43 -8.17
N TRP A 182 2.58 -3.24 -8.44
CA TRP A 182 2.51 -4.70 -8.34
C TRP A 182 2.05 -5.18 -6.96
N SER A 183 2.47 -4.50 -5.89
CA SER A 183 2.06 -4.84 -4.52
C SER A 183 0.57 -4.56 -4.28
N LEU A 184 0.02 -3.52 -4.91
CA LEU A 184 -1.40 -3.20 -4.87
C LEU A 184 -2.23 -4.23 -5.65
N GLU A 185 -1.72 -4.73 -6.80
CA GLU A 185 -2.36 -5.81 -7.55
C GLU A 185 -2.50 -7.06 -6.67
N VAL A 186 -1.43 -7.45 -5.99
CA VAL A 186 -1.45 -8.57 -5.05
C VAL A 186 -2.43 -8.31 -3.89
N GLU A 187 -2.47 -7.09 -3.35
CA GLU A 187 -3.41 -6.74 -2.27
C GLU A 187 -4.87 -6.88 -2.70
N ILE A 188 -5.23 -6.44 -3.90
CA ILE A 188 -6.59 -6.60 -4.46
C ILE A 188 -6.95 -8.08 -4.64
N GLN A 189 -6.02 -8.90 -5.12
CA GLN A 189 -6.21 -10.34 -5.24
C GLN A 189 -6.49 -10.98 -3.86
N PHE A 190 -5.78 -10.56 -2.83
CA PHE A 190 -6.07 -10.96 -1.45
C PHE A 190 -7.48 -10.57 -1.01
N TYR A 191 -7.94 -9.36 -1.35
CA TYR A 191 -9.30 -8.94 -1.02
C TYR A 191 -10.36 -9.86 -1.62
N LEU A 192 -10.13 -10.36 -2.83
CA LEU A 192 -11.04 -11.30 -3.49
C LEU A 192 -10.95 -12.70 -2.87
N LEU A 193 -9.76 -13.15 -2.52
CA LEU A 193 -9.50 -14.52 -2.05
C LEU A 193 -9.90 -14.75 -0.60
N VAL A 194 -9.72 -13.78 0.32
CA VAL A 194 -9.92 -13.98 1.75
C VAL A 194 -11.32 -14.50 2.11
N PRO A 195 -12.44 -13.96 1.61
CA PRO A 195 -13.77 -14.50 1.92
C PRO A 195 -13.95 -15.95 1.47
N PHE A 196 -13.33 -16.30 0.32
CA PHE A 196 -13.37 -17.67 -0.21
C PHE A 196 -12.53 -18.62 0.65
N LEU A 197 -11.29 -18.23 0.98
CA LEU A 197 -10.41 -19.04 1.84
C LEU A 197 -11.06 -19.31 3.20
N VAL A 198 -11.65 -18.31 3.82
CA VAL A 198 -12.36 -18.49 5.09
C VAL A 198 -13.54 -19.45 4.96
N HIS A 199 -14.21 -19.51 3.81
CA HIS A 199 -15.29 -20.44 3.58
C HIS A 199 -14.78 -21.89 3.46
N VAL A 200 -13.65 -22.09 2.80
CA VAL A 200 -13.03 -23.42 2.59
C VAL A 200 -12.46 -24.00 3.89
N PHE A 201 -11.87 -23.16 4.75
CA PHE A 201 -11.24 -23.58 6.02
C PHE A 201 -12.20 -23.59 7.22
N ARG A 202 -13.48 -23.55 6.99
CA ARG A 202 -14.55 -23.59 8.01
C ARG A 202 -15.13 -24.97 8.16
#